data_d2b7d0e10a0e312b380be3ed7408670a
#
_entry.id   d2b7d0e10a0e312b380be3ed7408670a
#
_cell.length_a   1.000
_cell.length_b   1.000
_cell.length_c   1.000
_cell.angle_alpha   90.00
_cell.angle_beta   90.00
_cell.angle_gamma   90.00
#
_symmetry.space_group_name_H-M   'P 1'
#
loop_
_entity.id
_entity.type
_entity.pdbx_description
1 polymer ?
#
loop_
_entity_poly.entity_id
_entity_poly.type
_entity_poly.pdbx_seq_one_letter_code
_entity_poly.pdbx_strand_id
1 'polypeptide(L)'
;DKLTKLKQFKKDLKSEKDGVLIKGSRFMQISSICNKRIAKKLISHVYDIQFRDKYTMNTIALGDSRNDIDMLNSCKYSCLIKNSSGAYPKLRSNKKNVFKSSKLAPDGWSQVLYKLNKTLDNKIF
;
A
#
# COMPACT_ATOMS: atom_id res chain seq x y z
N ASP A 1 -32.56 4.34 -4.47
CA ASP A 1 -32.03 3.26 -3.65
C ASP A 1 -30.61 3.62 -3.22
N LYS A 2 -30.04 2.93 -2.24
CA LYS A 2 -28.67 3.19 -1.71
C LYS A 2 -27.60 3.08 -2.80
N LEU A 3 -27.76 2.16 -3.73
CA LEU A 3 -26.81 1.93 -4.81
C LEU A 3 -26.79 3.08 -5.83
N THR A 4 -27.97 3.60 -6.15
CA THR A 4 -28.12 4.74 -7.04
C THR A 4 -27.55 6.01 -6.44
N LYS A 5 -27.81 6.26 -5.15
CA LYS A 5 -27.23 7.39 -4.40
C LYS A 5 -25.69 7.30 -4.34
N LEU A 6 -25.14 6.11 -4.14
CA LEU A 6 -23.70 5.90 -4.14
C LEU A 6 -23.08 6.14 -5.53
N LYS A 7 -23.74 5.72 -6.61
CA LYS A 7 -23.28 5.98 -7.98
C LYS A 7 -23.28 7.47 -8.29
N GLN A 8 -24.36 8.19 -7.91
CA GLN A 8 -24.44 9.64 -8.09
C GLN A 8 -23.35 10.35 -7.30
N PHE A 9 -23.20 10.02 -6.01
CA PHE A 9 -22.14 10.58 -5.16
C PHE A 9 -20.74 10.38 -5.73
N LYS A 10 -20.44 9.19 -6.30
CA LYS A 10 -19.16 8.93 -6.98
C LYS A 10 -18.95 9.80 -8.21
N LYS A 11 -20.03 10.09 -8.95
CA LYS A 11 -19.98 10.95 -10.13
C LYS A 11 -19.72 12.40 -9.72
N ASP A 12 -20.41 12.88 -8.71
CA ASP A 12 -20.26 14.23 -8.18
C ASP A 12 -18.85 14.45 -7.62
N LEU A 13 -18.33 13.48 -6.86
CA LEU A 13 -16.97 13.53 -6.31
C LEU A 13 -15.90 13.55 -7.40
N LYS A 14 -16.12 12.88 -8.55
CA LYS A 14 -15.19 12.93 -9.69
C LYS A 14 -15.18 14.28 -10.40
N SER A 15 -16.26 15.05 -10.30
CA SER A 15 -16.30 16.42 -10.84
C SER A 15 -15.54 17.43 -9.98
N GLU A 16 -15.32 17.11 -8.70
CA GLU A 16 -14.46 17.88 -7.80
C GLU A 16 -12.98 17.55 -8.07
N LYS A 17 -12.19 18.59 -8.35
CA LYS A 17 -10.79 18.43 -8.78
C LYS A 17 -9.90 17.76 -7.72
N ASP A 18 -10.28 17.83 -6.45
CA ASP A 18 -9.44 17.46 -5.30
C ASP A 18 -9.93 16.24 -4.50
N GLY A 19 -11.06 15.63 -4.90
CA GLY A 19 -11.65 14.51 -4.17
C GLY A 19 -11.46 13.16 -4.84
N VAL A 20 -10.95 12.17 -4.11
CA VAL A 20 -10.82 10.79 -4.55
C VAL A 20 -11.54 9.86 -3.57
N LEU A 21 -12.41 9.01 -4.11
CA LEU A 21 -13.09 7.98 -3.34
C LEU A 21 -12.31 6.66 -3.43
N ILE A 22 -11.81 6.22 -2.29
CA ILE A 22 -11.02 4.98 -2.17
C ILE A 22 -11.80 3.95 -1.37
N LYS A 23 -11.95 2.74 -1.91
CA LYS A 23 -12.54 1.62 -1.17
C LYS A 23 -11.46 0.95 -0.31
N GLY A 24 -11.57 1.07 1.00
CA GLY A 24 -10.82 0.27 1.95
C GLY A 24 -11.44 -1.14 2.12
N SER A 25 -10.99 -1.90 3.11
CA SER A 25 -11.52 -3.25 3.37
C SER A 25 -12.98 -3.24 3.82
N ARG A 26 -13.35 -2.35 4.74
CA ARG A 26 -14.71 -2.23 5.31
C ARG A 26 -15.39 -0.91 5.01
N PHE A 27 -14.64 0.14 4.73
CA PHE A 27 -15.13 1.51 4.58
C PHE A 27 -14.71 2.12 3.26
N MET A 28 -15.47 3.10 2.82
CA MET A 28 -15.06 3.98 1.74
C MET A 28 -14.44 5.24 2.34
N GLN A 29 -13.31 5.65 1.82
CA GLN A 29 -12.59 6.85 2.25
C GLN A 29 -12.68 7.90 1.16
N ILE A 30 -12.94 9.14 1.56
CA ILE A 30 -12.76 10.32 0.72
C ILE A 30 -11.38 10.89 1.07
N SER A 31 -10.56 11.08 0.06
CA SER A 31 -9.21 11.62 0.23
C SER A 31 -8.94 12.69 -0.80
N SER A 32 -7.96 13.53 -0.54
CA SER A 32 -7.38 14.38 -1.57
C SER A 32 -6.53 13.56 -2.55
N ILE A 33 -5.91 14.22 -3.52
CA ILE A 33 -5.01 13.58 -4.50
C ILE A 33 -3.83 12.85 -3.82
N CYS A 34 -3.51 13.20 -2.56
CA CYS A 34 -2.46 12.55 -1.80
C CYS A 34 -2.83 11.10 -1.45
N ASN A 35 -1.96 10.17 -1.82
CA ASN A 35 -2.07 8.76 -1.48
C ASN A 35 -0.80 8.26 -0.78
N LYS A 36 -0.82 7.02 -0.29
CA LYS A 36 0.31 6.42 0.43
C LYS A 36 1.60 6.40 -0.40
N ARG A 37 1.53 6.30 -1.72
CA ARG A 37 2.70 6.36 -2.61
C ARG A 37 3.35 7.74 -2.61
N ILE A 38 2.54 8.80 -2.67
CA ILE A 38 3.01 10.18 -2.65
C ILE A 38 3.62 10.50 -1.29
N ALA A 39 2.94 10.13 -0.20
CA ALA A 39 3.46 10.30 1.17
C ALA A 39 4.80 9.57 1.36
N LYS A 40 4.90 8.32 0.94
CA LYS A 40 6.15 7.54 0.97
C LYS A 40 7.26 8.26 0.19
N LYS A 41 6.99 8.76 -1.02
CA LYS A 41 7.98 9.47 -1.84
C LYS A 41 8.48 10.73 -1.16
N LEU A 42 7.58 11.51 -0.57
CA LEU A 42 7.94 12.73 0.16
C LEU A 42 8.81 12.41 1.39
N ILE A 43 8.40 11.45 2.21
CA ILE A 43 9.17 11.02 3.40
C ILE A 43 10.56 10.54 2.99
N SER A 44 10.65 9.66 1.99
CA SER A 44 11.95 9.16 1.51
C SER A 44 12.85 10.29 1.02
N HIS A 45 12.30 11.29 0.34
CA HIS A 45 13.06 12.45 -0.12
C HIS A 45 13.61 13.29 1.04
N VAL A 46 12.80 13.49 2.09
CA VAL A 46 13.27 14.19 3.31
C VAL A 46 14.44 13.42 3.95
N TYR A 47 14.35 12.09 4.04
CA TYR A 47 15.44 11.26 4.58
C TYR A 47 16.69 11.31 3.69
N ASP A 48 16.56 11.24 2.37
CA ASP A 48 17.67 11.35 1.44
C ASP A 48 18.43 12.68 1.62
N ILE A 49 17.71 13.79 1.84
CA ILE A 49 18.32 15.11 2.11
C ILE A 49 19.01 15.13 3.46
N GLN A 50 18.31 14.66 4.51
CA GLN A 50 18.80 14.76 5.90
C GLN A 50 20.03 13.89 6.15
N PHE A 51 20.05 12.68 5.63
CA PHE A 51 21.10 11.70 5.91
C PHE A 51 22.09 11.50 4.76
N ARG A 52 21.90 12.20 3.65
CA ARG A 52 22.73 12.07 2.43
C ARG A 52 22.80 10.63 1.90
N ASP A 53 21.76 9.86 2.14
CA ASP A 53 21.62 8.48 1.75
C ASP A 53 20.47 8.30 0.75
N LYS A 54 20.49 7.20 -0.02
CA LYS A 54 19.44 6.92 -1.03
C LYS A 54 18.33 6.05 -0.44
N TYR A 55 17.61 6.54 0.57
CA TYR A 55 16.49 5.82 1.20
C TYR A 55 15.34 5.53 0.23
N THR A 56 15.15 6.36 -0.81
CA THR A 56 14.18 6.10 -1.87
C THR A 56 14.38 4.76 -2.58
N MET A 57 15.63 4.28 -2.62
CA MET A 57 15.99 3.02 -3.28
C MET A 57 15.78 1.78 -2.41
N ASN A 58 15.71 1.93 -1.08
CA ASN A 58 15.66 0.83 -0.12
C ASN A 58 14.40 0.91 0.74
N THR A 59 13.26 0.58 0.12
CA THR A 59 11.94 0.69 0.75
C THR A 59 11.23 -0.64 0.81
N ILE A 60 10.53 -0.89 1.92
CA ILE A 60 9.65 -2.02 2.13
C ILE A 60 8.23 -1.48 2.30
N ALA A 61 7.28 -2.03 1.57
CA ALA A 61 5.86 -1.73 1.74
C ALA A 61 5.10 -2.96 2.21
N LEU A 62 4.18 -2.77 3.13
CA LEU A 62 3.24 -3.79 3.60
C LEU A 62 1.82 -3.31 3.35
N GLY A 63 0.94 -4.21 2.90
CA GLY A 63 -0.45 -3.86 2.66
C GLY A 63 -1.34 -5.06 2.37
N ASP A 64 -2.62 -4.92 2.72
CA ASP A 64 -3.65 -5.95 2.58
C ASP A 64 -4.82 -5.53 1.70
N SER A 65 -4.87 -4.29 1.26
CA SER A 65 -6.05 -3.70 0.62
C SER A 65 -5.72 -2.87 -0.63
N ARG A 66 -6.78 -2.50 -1.34
CA ARG A 66 -6.67 -1.80 -2.62
C ARG A 66 -5.97 -0.44 -2.51
N ASN A 67 -6.15 0.27 -1.40
CA ASN A 67 -5.52 1.57 -1.18
C ASN A 67 -3.99 1.49 -0.96
N ASP A 68 -3.43 0.29 -0.79
CA ASP A 68 -2.00 0.06 -0.63
C ASP A 68 -1.29 -0.23 -1.96
N ILE A 69 -2.04 -0.52 -3.04
CA ILE A 69 -1.49 -1.02 -4.32
C ILE A 69 -0.44 -0.09 -4.91
N ASP A 70 -0.70 1.21 -4.91
CA ASP A 70 0.25 2.18 -5.50
C ASP A 70 1.55 2.27 -4.68
N MET A 71 1.45 2.24 -3.37
CA MET A 71 2.62 2.18 -2.48
C MET A 71 3.39 0.88 -2.68
N LEU A 72 2.70 -0.27 -2.66
CA LEU A 72 3.28 -1.58 -2.89
C LEU A 72 4.01 -1.67 -4.22
N ASN A 73 3.42 -1.16 -5.31
CA ASN A 73 4.07 -1.13 -6.62
C ASN A 73 5.30 -0.22 -6.67
N SER A 74 5.39 0.80 -5.83
CA SER A 74 6.45 1.81 -5.84
C SER A 74 7.66 1.47 -4.97
N CYS A 75 7.57 0.51 -4.08
CA CYS A 75 8.65 0.12 -3.18
C CYS A 75 9.53 -0.98 -3.76
N LYS A 76 10.76 -1.09 -3.27
CA LYS A 76 11.69 -2.15 -3.68
C LYS A 76 11.17 -3.54 -3.32
N TYR A 77 10.73 -3.71 -2.07
CA TYR A 77 10.15 -4.94 -1.55
C TYR A 77 8.67 -4.73 -1.23
N SER A 78 7.82 -5.66 -1.62
CA SER A 78 6.38 -5.58 -1.43
C SER A 78 5.88 -6.79 -0.66
N CYS A 79 5.39 -6.54 0.54
CA CYS A 79 4.84 -7.55 1.43
C CYS A 79 3.31 -7.52 1.37
N LEU A 80 2.72 -8.53 0.74
CA LEU A 80 1.27 -8.67 0.62
C LEU A 80 0.72 -9.42 1.82
N ILE A 81 -0.17 -8.77 2.54
CA ILE A 81 -0.87 -9.36 3.67
C ILE A 81 -2.21 -9.92 3.19
N LYS A 82 -2.52 -11.11 3.62
CA LYS A 82 -3.81 -11.74 3.36
C LYS A 82 -4.91 -10.95 4.07
N ASN A 83 -5.89 -10.45 3.33
CA ASN A 83 -7.01 -9.71 3.92
C ASN A 83 -8.07 -10.64 4.54
N SER A 84 -9.08 -10.08 5.18
CA SER A 84 -10.16 -10.84 5.83
C SER A 84 -10.97 -11.74 4.88
N SER A 85 -10.97 -11.47 3.58
CA SER A 85 -11.60 -12.34 2.58
C SER A 85 -10.68 -13.45 2.05
N GLY A 86 -9.45 -13.55 2.57
CA GLY A 86 -8.45 -14.52 2.13
C GLY A 86 -7.71 -14.13 0.83
N ALA A 87 -7.91 -12.91 0.32
CA ALA A 87 -7.29 -12.43 -0.91
C ALA A 87 -6.09 -11.50 -0.64
N TYR A 88 -5.34 -11.22 -1.70
CA TYR A 88 -4.21 -10.27 -1.67
C TYR A 88 -4.47 -9.10 -2.62
N PRO A 89 -3.85 -7.93 -2.37
CA PRO A 89 -3.80 -6.85 -3.37
C PRO A 89 -3.18 -7.34 -4.68
N LYS A 90 -3.79 -7.00 -5.81
CA LYS A 90 -3.25 -7.33 -7.14
C LYS A 90 -2.24 -6.27 -7.57
N LEU A 91 -0.97 -6.66 -7.64
CA LEU A 91 0.10 -5.80 -8.13
C LEU A 91 0.26 -5.89 -9.66
N ARG A 92 1.13 -5.03 -10.22
CA ARG A 92 1.54 -5.11 -11.63
C ARG A 92 2.23 -6.44 -11.90
N SER A 93 2.02 -7.02 -13.07
CA SER A 93 2.56 -8.34 -13.45
C SER A 93 4.10 -8.41 -13.45
N ASN A 94 4.77 -7.28 -13.72
CA ASN A 94 6.23 -7.18 -13.73
C ASN A 94 6.85 -6.84 -12.37
N LYS A 95 6.06 -6.78 -11.28
CA LYS A 95 6.57 -6.45 -9.95
C LYS A 95 7.43 -7.57 -9.40
N LYS A 96 8.70 -7.26 -9.12
CA LYS A 96 9.68 -8.14 -8.48
C LYS A 96 9.69 -7.96 -6.96
N ASN A 97 10.37 -8.87 -6.25
CA ASN A 97 10.55 -8.81 -4.79
C ASN A 97 9.21 -8.75 -4.03
N VAL A 98 8.30 -9.67 -4.36
CA VAL A 98 6.98 -9.78 -3.73
C VAL A 98 6.97 -10.94 -2.76
N PHE A 99 6.58 -10.66 -1.51
CA PHE A 99 6.45 -11.62 -0.42
C PHE A 99 4.98 -11.68 0.01
N LYS A 100 4.49 -12.86 0.35
CA LYS A 100 3.09 -13.05 0.75
C LYS A 100 3.01 -13.69 2.13
N SER A 101 2.13 -13.18 2.97
CA SER A 101 1.77 -13.86 4.22
C SER A 101 0.86 -15.05 3.95
N SER A 102 0.93 -16.10 4.76
CA SER A 102 -0.10 -17.15 4.77
C SER A 102 -1.20 -16.85 5.78
N LYS A 103 -0.88 -16.06 6.81
CA LYS A 103 -1.80 -15.62 7.86
C LYS A 103 -2.51 -14.34 7.46
N LEU A 104 -3.68 -14.12 8.03
CA LEU A 104 -4.43 -12.86 7.95
C LEU A 104 -3.76 -11.77 8.80
N ALA A 105 -4.11 -10.51 8.56
CA ALA A 105 -3.79 -9.43 9.49
C ALA A 105 -4.49 -9.66 10.85
N PRO A 106 -3.86 -9.33 12.01
CA PRO A 106 -2.54 -8.68 12.13
C PRO A 106 -1.34 -9.63 12.03
N ASP A 107 -1.50 -10.93 12.27
CA ASP A 107 -0.40 -11.91 12.34
C ASP A 107 0.41 -12.03 11.04
N GLY A 108 -0.26 -11.81 9.90
CA GLY A 108 0.37 -11.80 8.58
C GLY A 108 1.46 -10.74 8.42
N TRP A 109 1.37 -9.64 9.17
CA TRP A 109 2.36 -8.56 9.13
C TRP A 109 3.71 -9.02 9.66
N SER A 110 3.74 -9.57 10.88
CA SER A 110 4.96 -10.09 11.47
C SER A 110 5.52 -11.26 10.67
N GLN A 111 4.66 -12.18 10.24
CA GLN A 111 5.06 -13.35 9.46
C GLN A 111 5.80 -12.96 8.17
N VAL A 112 5.28 -12.03 7.39
CA VAL A 112 5.89 -11.64 6.12
C VAL A 112 7.17 -10.85 6.31
N LEU A 113 7.26 -10.04 7.39
CA LEU A 113 8.49 -9.32 7.73
C LEU A 113 9.60 -10.28 8.15
N TYR A 114 9.31 -11.30 8.96
CA TYR A 114 10.29 -12.34 9.30
C TYR A 114 10.77 -13.09 8.07
N LYS A 115 9.86 -13.43 7.16
CA LYS A 115 10.21 -14.08 5.89
C LYS A 115 11.14 -13.21 5.05
N LEU A 116 10.83 -11.92 4.92
CA LEU A 116 11.67 -10.97 4.20
C LEU A 116 13.04 -10.81 4.88
N ASN A 117 13.07 -10.66 6.21
CA ASN A 117 14.31 -10.52 6.97
C ASN A 117 15.26 -11.70 6.75
N LYS A 118 14.76 -12.93 6.82
CA LYS A 118 15.55 -14.12 6.50
C LYS A 118 16.11 -14.10 5.07
N THR A 119 15.31 -13.64 4.11
CA THR A 119 15.75 -13.54 2.72
C THR A 119 16.82 -12.48 2.52
N LEU A 120 16.88 -11.49 3.39
CA LEU A 120 17.86 -10.39 3.39
C LEU A 120 19.01 -10.63 4.39
N ASP A 121 19.29 -11.87 4.79
CA ASP A 121 20.36 -12.23 5.73
C ASP A 121 20.28 -11.46 7.05
N ASN A 122 19.09 -11.31 7.61
CA ASN A 122 18.81 -10.60 8.86
C ASN A 122 19.28 -9.13 8.89
N LYS A 123 19.14 -8.43 7.77
CA LYS A 123 19.52 -7.01 7.65
C LYS A 123 18.41 -6.02 8.04
N ILE A 124 17.21 -6.50 8.40
CA ILE A 124 16.11 -5.63 8.80
C ILE A 124 16.09 -5.46 10.32
N PHE A 125 16.23 -6.54 11.06
CA PHE A 125 16.30 -6.59 12.54
C PHE A 125 16.99 -7.85 13.03
#